data_d18863f20eb063a51f2033c2a7b16826
#
_entry.id   d18863f20eb063a51f2033c2a7b16826
#
_cell.length_a   1.000
_cell.length_b   1.000
_cell.length_c   1.000
_cell.angle_alpha   90.00
_cell.angle_beta   90.00
_cell.angle_gamma   90.00
#
_symmetry.space_group_name_H-M   'P 1'
#
loop_
_entity.id
_entity.type
_entity.pdbx_description
1 polymer ?
#
loop_
_entity_poly.entity_id
_entity_poly.type
_entity_poly.pdbx_seq_one_letter_code
_entity_poly.pdbx_strand_id
1 'polypeptide(L)'
;MCGIIGYTNNVSNNQSVIENMLQKISHRGPDDQGYYQDSKITLGMRRLSIIDLDSGNQPLFNEDKSLILVFNGEIYNYQVIRAKLISLGHTFTTNSDSEVIIHGYEEYGNDIVNHLRGMFAFAIYNIHTKALFIARDIFGIKPLFYTIVKNELVFASEIKALFEYPGVEKKFNEQCLSSYLAFQYNPLTETFYRGIFQLLPAHYLEFTDNLKLTHYFKFNYNLDDNLKETDALNMLESTLK
;
A
#
# COMPACT_ATOMS: atom_id res chain seq x y z
N MET A 1 2.85 -8.37 -11.19
CA MET A 1 2.33 -7.56 -10.05
C MET A 1 3.29 -6.40 -9.81
N CYS A 2 2.78 -5.18 -9.67
CA CYS A 2 3.61 -4.01 -9.37
C CYS A 2 4.37 -4.13 -8.05
N GLY A 3 5.30 -3.22 -7.82
CA GLY A 3 6.00 -3.08 -6.54
C GLY A 3 6.22 -1.61 -6.22
N ILE A 4 6.05 -1.24 -4.96
CA ILE A 4 6.27 0.11 -4.47
C ILE A 4 7.40 0.15 -3.45
N ILE A 5 8.08 1.27 -3.40
CA ILE A 5 9.11 1.60 -2.40
C ILE A 5 8.97 3.05 -1.97
N GLY A 6 9.51 3.38 -0.82
CA GLY A 6 9.67 4.77 -0.43
C GLY A 6 10.43 4.91 0.89
N TYR A 7 10.91 6.13 1.12
CA TYR A 7 11.55 6.49 2.39
C TYR A 7 11.45 7.99 2.63
N THR A 8 11.36 8.36 3.91
CA THR A 8 11.36 9.76 4.34
C THR A 8 12.78 10.27 4.45
N ASN A 9 12.96 11.55 4.22
CA ASN A 9 14.22 12.28 4.10
C ASN A 9 15.22 11.71 3.08
N ASN A 10 16.09 12.57 2.61
CA ASN A 10 17.10 12.20 1.64
C ASN A 10 18.39 11.76 2.34
N VAL A 11 18.97 10.70 1.81
CA VAL A 11 20.28 10.18 2.23
C VAL A 11 21.38 10.63 1.28
N SER A 12 22.61 10.53 1.72
CA SER A 12 23.76 10.68 0.82
C SER A 12 23.64 9.67 -0.33
N ASN A 13 23.88 10.10 -1.57
CA ASN A 13 23.72 9.29 -2.78
C ASN A 13 22.28 8.81 -3.03
N ASN A 14 21.31 9.66 -2.74
CA ASN A 14 19.87 9.33 -2.85
C ASN A 14 19.46 8.68 -4.19
N GLN A 15 20.02 9.14 -5.29
CA GLN A 15 19.79 8.57 -6.62
C GLN A 15 20.17 7.08 -6.69
N SER A 16 21.34 6.72 -6.19
CA SER A 16 21.81 5.32 -6.17
C SER A 16 20.93 4.44 -5.25
N VAL A 17 20.46 4.98 -4.13
CA VAL A 17 19.59 4.24 -3.21
C VAL A 17 18.26 3.89 -3.87
N ILE A 18 17.57 4.86 -4.50
CA ILE A 18 16.30 4.60 -5.15
C ILE A 18 16.45 3.63 -6.32
N GLU A 19 17.48 3.78 -7.14
CA GLU A 19 17.74 2.88 -8.26
C GLU A 19 17.99 1.44 -7.78
N ASN A 20 18.77 1.25 -6.73
CA ASN A 20 19.03 -0.06 -6.15
C ASN A 20 17.76 -0.67 -5.56
N MET A 21 16.97 0.10 -4.80
CA MET A 21 15.69 -0.38 -4.26
C MET A 21 14.73 -0.81 -5.37
N LEU A 22 14.56 0.00 -6.42
CA LEU A 22 13.73 -0.32 -7.59
C LEU A 22 14.25 -1.54 -8.35
N GLN A 23 15.57 -1.69 -8.50
CA GLN A 23 16.18 -2.84 -9.14
C GLN A 23 15.89 -4.15 -8.39
N LYS A 24 15.85 -4.13 -7.05
CA LYS A 24 15.52 -5.33 -6.24
C LYS A 24 14.10 -5.84 -6.46
N ILE A 25 13.19 -4.97 -6.87
CA ILE A 25 11.79 -5.34 -7.15
C ILE A 25 11.44 -5.32 -8.64
N SER A 26 12.44 -5.29 -9.55
CA SER A 26 12.23 -5.24 -11.00
C SER A 26 11.41 -6.41 -11.56
N HIS A 27 11.55 -7.62 -10.98
CA HIS A 27 10.76 -8.81 -11.35
C HIS A 27 9.25 -8.65 -11.09
N ARG A 28 8.83 -7.71 -10.19
CA ARG A 28 7.42 -7.43 -9.94
C ARG A 28 6.79 -6.58 -11.03
N GLY A 29 7.55 -5.68 -11.61
CA GLY A 29 7.09 -4.75 -12.63
C GLY A 29 8.19 -4.50 -13.64
N PRO A 30 8.32 -5.36 -14.67
CA PRO A 30 9.37 -5.25 -15.67
C PRO A 30 9.11 -4.16 -16.71
N ASP A 31 7.83 -3.74 -16.87
CA ASP A 31 7.41 -2.94 -18.04
C ASP A 31 7.81 -1.48 -17.91
N ASP A 32 7.68 -0.90 -16.71
CA ASP A 32 7.99 0.51 -16.46
C ASP A 32 8.46 0.75 -15.01
N GLN A 33 9.06 1.92 -14.82
CA GLN A 33 9.43 2.42 -13.49
C GLN A 33 9.25 3.94 -13.43
N GLY A 34 8.85 4.41 -12.26
CA GLY A 34 8.76 5.83 -11.98
C GLY A 34 9.12 6.13 -10.53
N TYR A 35 9.53 7.36 -10.28
CA TYR A 35 9.73 7.83 -8.92
C TYR A 35 9.48 9.33 -8.81
N TYR A 36 9.11 9.74 -7.61
CA TYR A 36 9.08 11.13 -7.17
C TYR A 36 10.08 11.33 -6.05
N GLN A 37 10.71 12.49 -6.04
CA GLN A 37 11.68 12.85 -5.01
C GLN A 37 11.60 14.34 -4.71
N ASP A 38 11.52 14.68 -3.43
CA ASP A 38 11.79 16.04 -2.92
C ASP A 38 12.79 15.98 -1.75
N SER A 39 12.94 17.08 -0.99
CA SER A 39 13.85 17.12 0.15
C SER A 39 13.42 16.26 1.35
N LYS A 40 12.17 15.77 1.38
CA LYS A 40 11.54 15.09 2.52
C LYS A 40 11.12 13.66 2.23
N ILE A 41 10.96 13.29 0.97
CA ILE A 41 10.49 11.96 0.60
C ILE A 41 11.05 11.51 -0.74
N THR A 42 11.18 10.21 -0.86
CA THR A 42 11.33 9.51 -2.12
C THR A 42 10.27 8.41 -2.21
N LEU A 43 9.48 8.42 -3.27
CA LEU A 43 8.50 7.38 -3.59
C LEU A 43 8.82 6.80 -4.94
N GLY A 44 8.80 5.50 -5.08
CA GLY A 44 9.08 4.83 -6.35
C GLY A 44 8.23 3.60 -6.57
N MET A 45 8.08 3.24 -7.85
CA MET A 45 7.33 2.05 -8.22
C MET A 45 7.93 1.34 -9.44
N ARG A 46 7.65 0.05 -9.50
CA ARG A 46 7.83 -0.82 -10.67
C ARG A 46 6.47 -1.28 -11.16
N ARG A 47 6.19 -1.09 -12.44
CA ARG A 47 4.90 -1.33 -13.06
C ARG A 47 4.90 -2.62 -13.88
N LEU A 48 3.87 -3.44 -13.63
CA LEU A 48 3.36 -4.42 -14.57
C LEU A 48 2.08 -3.84 -15.16
N SER A 49 2.08 -3.52 -16.45
CA SER A 49 0.99 -2.84 -17.13
C SER A 49 -0.15 -3.80 -17.43
N ILE A 50 -1.29 -3.67 -16.74
CA ILE A 50 -2.48 -4.51 -16.92
C ILE A 50 -3.66 -3.63 -17.36
N ILE A 51 -3.91 -2.53 -16.65
CA ILE A 51 -4.98 -1.56 -16.96
C ILE A 51 -4.32 -0.27 -17.39
N ASP A 52 -4.88 0.40 -18.41
CA ASP A 52 -4.41 1.66 -18.95
C ASP A 52 -2.92 1.64 -19.31
N LEU A 53 -2.60 0.93 -20.39
CA LEU A 53 -1.21 0.70 -20.83
C LEU A 53 -0.46 2.00 -21.14
N ASP A 54 -1.17 3.03 -21.62
CA ASP A 54 -0.58 4.24 -22.15
C ASP A 54 -0.48 5.38 -21.12
N SER A 55 -1.49 5.56 -20.25
CA SER A 55 -1.56 6.72 -19.35
C SER A 55 -1.48 6.40 -17.86
N GLY A 56 -1.55 5.13 -17.45
CA GLY A 56 -1.50 4.71 -16.04
C GLY A 56 -0.11 4.73 -15.39
N ASN A 57 0.80 5.60 -15.84
CA ASN A 57 2.14 5.71 -15.27
C ASN A 57 2.10 6.32 -13.87
N GLN A 58 2.97 5.82 -13.00
CA GLN A 58 3.06 6.27 -11.61
C GLN A 58 4.49 6.78 -11.33
N PRO A 59 4.66 7.67 -10.34
CA PRO A 59 3.67 8.19 -9.37
C PRO A 59 2.57 9.05 -10.02
N LEU A 60 1.33 8.93 -9.48
CA LEU A 60 0.19 9.76 -9.87
C LEU A 60 0.09 11.01 -8.99
N PHE A 61 -0.51 12.05 -9.54
CA PHE A 61 -0.75 13.32 -8.87
C PHE A 61 -2.24 13.66 -8.94
N ASN A 62 -2.75 14.35 -7.93
CA ASN A 62 -4.04 15.02 -8.01
C ASN A 62 -3.94 16.29 -8.87
N GLU A 63 -5.06 17.03 -9.05
CA GLU A 63 -5.18 18.15 -9.97
C GLU A 63 -4.19 19.28 -9.70
N ASP A 64 -3.99 19.64 -8.42
CA ASP A 64 -3.09 20.72 -7.99
C ASP A 64 -1.67 20.23 -7.67
N LYS A 65 -1.42 18.92 -7.83
CA LYS A 65 -0.16 18.24 -7.55
C LYS A 65 0.29 18.31 -6.08
N SER A 66 -0.65 18.53 -5.18
CA SER A 66 -0.38 18.54 -3.73
C SER A 66 -0.24 17.14 -3.13
N LEU A 67 -0.82 16.14 -3.79
CA LEU A 67 -0.77 14.73 -3.40
C LEU A 67 -0.02 13.89 -4.43
N ILE A 68 0.71 12.90 -3.96
CA ILE A 68 1.48 11.97 -4.78
C ILE A 68 1.18 10.56 -4.35
N LEU A 69 0.78 9.70 -5.28
CA LEU A 69 0.40 8.31 -5.05
C LEU A 69 1.37 7.35 -5.74
N VAL A 70 1.79 6.33 -5.01
CA VAL A 70 2.31 5.06 -5.57
C VAL A 70 1.44 3.90 -5.10
N PHE A 71 1.09 3.01 -6.02
CA PHE A 71 0.09 1.98 -5.81
C PHE A 71 0.50 0.64 -6.44
N ASN A 72 0.29 -0.43 -5.69
CA ASN A 72 0.39 -1.82 -6.13
C ASN A 72 -0.90 -2.53 -5.79
N GLY A 73 -1.75 -2.76 -6.79
CA GLY A 73 -3.03 -3.40 -6.52
C GLY A 73 -3.98 -3.39 -7.70
N GLU A 74 -5.25 -3.57 -7.35
CA GLU A 74 -6.39 -3.46 -8.25
C GLU A 74 -7.64 -3.09 -7.44
N ILE A 75 -8.34 -2.02 -7.83
CA ILE A 75 -9.55 -1.53 -7.17
C ILE A 75 -10.76 -1.95 -7.99
N TYR A 76 -11.47 -2.97 -7.55
CA TYR A 76 -12.56 -3.59 -8.31
C TYR A 76 -13.77 -2.69 -8.52
N ASN A 77 -14.06 -1.82 -7.55
CA ASN A 77 -15.20 -0.89 -7.62
C ASN A 77 -14.83 0.52 -8.11
N TYR A 78 -13.68 0.66 -8.80
CA TYR A 78 -13.15 1.97 -9.20
C TYR A 78 -14.13 2.77 -10.09
N GLN A 79 -14.89 2.11 -10.96
CA GLN A 79 -15.84 2.80 -11.83
C GLN A 79 -16.95 3.51 -11.06
N VAL A 80 -17.47 2.88 -10.00
CA VAL A 80 -18.51 3.47 -9.13
C VAL A 80 -17.94 4.66 -8.34
N ILE A 81 -16.72 4.49 -7.79
CA ILE A 81 -16.04 5.56 -7.06
C ILE A 81 -15.73 6.72 -8.01
N ARG A 82 -15.20 6.45 -9.20
CA ARG A 82 -14.89 7.44 -10.22
C ARG A 82 -16.11 8.29 -10.58
N ALA A 83 -17.24 7.65 -10.87
CA ALA A 83 -18.49 8.35 -11.20
C ALA A 83 -18.91 9.30 -10.07
N LYS A 84 -18.80 8.86 -8.82
CA LYS A 84 -19.11 9.68 -7.64
C LYS A 84 -18.12 10.86 -7.51
N LEU A 85 -16.83 10.64 -7.64
CA LEU A 85 -15.82 11.69 -7.54
C LEU A 85 -15.94 12.73 -8.66
N ILE A 86 -16.25 12.32 -9.89
CA ILE A 86 -16.57 13.25 -10.99
C ILE A 86 -17.79 14.12 -10.64
N SER A 87 -18.83 13.56 -10.02
CA SER A 87 -20.01 14.33 -9.60
C SER A 87 -19.71 15.33 -8.48
N LEU A 88 -18.61 15.13 -7.73
CA LEU A 88 -18.11 16.04 -6.71
C LEU A 88 -17.13 17.11 -7.28
N GLY A 89 -16.78 17.01 -8.56
CA GLY A 89 -15.97 18.02 -9.25
C GLY A 89 -14.55 17.60 -9.58
N HIS A 90 -14.14 16.37 -9.23
CA HIS A 90 -12.79 15.87 -9.56
C HIS A 90 -12.61 15.62 -11.05
N THR A 91 -11.41 15.93 -11.53
CA THR A 91 -11.02 15.73 -12.94
C THR A 91 -9.99 14.62 -13.05
N PHE A 92 -10.34 13.58 -13.79
CA PHE A 92 -9.47 12.42 -14.01
C PHE A 92 -8.65 12.58 -15.28
N THR A 93 -7.38 12.25 -15.22
CA THR A 93 -6.42 12.33 -16.34
C THR A 93 -6.12 10.97 -16.96
N THR A 94 -6.38 9.88 -16.23
CA THR A 94 -6.15 8.50 -16.69
C THR A 94 -7.45 7.69 -16.67
N ASN A 95 -7.41 6.49 -17.25
CA ASN A 95 -8.46 5.50 -17.10
C ASN A 95 -8.09 4.40 -16.09
N SER A 96 -7.02 4.60 -15.35
CA SER A 96 -6.53 3.66 -14.35
C SER A 96 -7.46 3.61 -13.12
N ASP A 97 -7.56 2.46 -12.52
CA ASP A 97 -8.22 2.24 -11.24
C ASP A 97 -7.49 2.91 -10.06
N SER A 98 -6.21 3.20 -10.22
CA SER A 98 -5.40 3.83 -9.17
C SER A 98 -5.76 5.28 -8.90
N GLU A 99 -6.25 6.03 -9.90
CA GLU A 99 -6.54 7.46 -9.76
C GLU A 99 -7.71 7.74 -8.78
N VAL A 100 -8.64 6.79 -8.62
CA VAL A 100 -9.71 6.94 -7.64
C VAL A 100 -9.21 6.97 -6.18
N ILE A 101 -8.00 6.44 -5.92
CA ILE A 101 -7.42 6.43 -4.59
C ILE A 101 -7.03 7.85 -4.18
N ILE A 102 -6.35 8.59 -5.07
CA ILE A 102 -5.83 9.91 -4.77
C ILE A 102 -6.96 10.94 -4.62
N HIS A 103 -7.92 10.97 -5.56
CA HIS A 103 -9.09 11.83 -5.47
C HIS A 103 -10.03 11.43 -4.33
N GLY A 104 -10.17 10.13 -4.07
CA GLY A 104 -10.92 9.66 -2.90
C GLY A 104 -10.26 10.04 -1.57
N TYR A 105 -8.92 10.13 -1.52
CA TYR A 105 -8.23 10.61 -0.34
C TYR A 105 -8.47 12.12 -0.09
N GLU A 106 -8.64 12.92 -1.15
CA GLU A 106 -9.04 14.33 -1.01
C GLU A 106 -10.42 14.47 -0.37
N GLU A 107 -11.38 13.64 -0.77
CA GLU A 107 -12.76 13.70 -0.28
C GLU A 107 -12.96 13.06 1.11
N TYR A 108 -12.32 11.91 1.34
CA TYR A 108 -12.60 11.08 2.52
C TYR A 108 -11.43 11.03 3.51
N GLY A 109 -10.27 11.62 3.18
CA GLY A 109 -9.08 11.48 3.98
C GLY A 109 -8.70 10.01 4.18
N ASN A 110 -8.31 9.66 5.41
CA ASN A 110 -7.93 8.28 5.76
C ASN A 110 -9.07 7.27 5.60
N ASP A 111 -10.33 7.73 5.62
CA ASP A 111 -11.50 6.84 5.47
C ASP A 111 -11.64 6.28 4.06
N ILE A 112 -10.88 6.76 3.08
CA ILE A 112 -10.84 6.19 1.72
C ILE A 112 -10.71 4.68 1.73
N VAL A 113 -9.93 4.09 2.67
CA VAL A 113 -9.72 2.64 2.77
C VAL A 113 -11.02 1.84 2.96
N ASN A 114 -12.05 2.46 3.55
CA ASN A 114 -13.36 1.85 3.77
C ASN A 114 -14.27 1.94 2.52
N HIS A 115 -13.92 2.78 1.55
CA HIS A 115 -14.63 2.91 0.28
C HIS A 115 -14.07 1.98 -0.81
N LEU A 116 -12.84 1.50 -0.65
CA LEU A 116 -12.17 0.66 -1.64
C LEU A 116 -12.55 -0.81 -1.49
N ARG A 117 -12.91 -1.44 -2.61
CA ARG A 117 -13.02 -2.90 -2.74
C ARG A 117 -11.94 -3.35 -3.71
N GLY A 118 -11.01 -4.15 -3.22
CA GLY A 118 -9.87 -4.57 -4.04
C GLY A 118 -8.76 -5.20 -3.23
N MET A 119 -7.64 -5.41 -3.88
CA MET A 119 -6.40 -5.89 -3.31
C MET A 119 -5.34 -4.81 -3.51
N PHE A 120 -4.80 -4.25 -2.43
CA PHE A 120 -3.94 -3.08 -2.55
C PHE A 120 -2.88 -2.93 -1.46
N ALA A 121 -1.79 -2.30 -1.85
CA ALA A 121 -0.88 -1.58 -0.99
C ALA A 121 -0.53 -0.27 -1.69
N PHE A 122 -0.69 0.87 -1.02
CA PHE A 122 -0.39 2.16 -1.60
C PHE A 122 0.21 3.12 -0.58
N ALA A 123 0.86 4.15 -1.08
CA ALA A 123 1.34 5.27 -0.29
C ALA A 123 0.94 6.59 -0.94
N ILE A 124 0.40 7.52 -0.15
CA ILE A 124 0.07 8.89 -0.53
C ILE A 124 0.92 9.84 0.31
N TYR A 125 1.59 10.76 -0.36
CA TYR A 125 2.33 11.83 0.29
C TYR A 125 1.69 13.19 0.00
N ASN A 126 1.50 13.98 1.04
CA ASN A 126 1.01 15.34 0.93
C ASN A 126 2.19 16.32 1.01
N ILE A 127 2.42 17.07 -0.08
CA ILE A 127 3.55 18.00 -0.22
C ILE A 127 3.47 19.14 0.80
N HIS A 128 2.27 19.60 1.16
CA HIS A 128 2.08 20.74 2.07
C HIS A 128 2.27 20.35 3.53
N THR A 129 1.61 19.28 3.95
CA THR A 129 1.64 18.83 5.36
C THR A 129 2.83 17.94 5.67
N LYS A 130 3.55 17.45 4.63
CA LYS A 130 4.63 16.47 4.73
C LYS A 130 4.17 15.12 5.34
N ALA A 131 2.88 14.89 5.37
CA ALA A 131 2.29 13.66 5.87
C ALA A 131 2.37 12.56 4.81
N LEU A 132 2.75 11.38 5.25
CA LEU A 132 2.75 10.14 4.47
C LEU A 132 1.67 9.21 5.02
N PHE A 133 0.74 8.80 4.17
CA PHE A 133 -0.31 7.85 4.44
C PHE A 133 -0.05 6.57 3.66
N ILE A 134 0.04 5.43 4.33
CA ILE A 134 0.32 4.13 3.70
C ILE A 134 -0.76 3.15 4.13
N ALA A 135 -1.40 2.46 3.19
CA ALA A 135 -2.47 1.52 3.51
C ALA A 135 -2.29 0.17 2.82
N ARG A 136 -2.83 -0.87 3.46
CA ARG A 136 -2.85 -2.24 2.97
C ARG A 136 -4.25 -2.81 3.05
N ASP A 137 -4.63 -3.61 2.06
CA ASP A 137 -5.97 -4.19 1.92
C ASP A 137 -6.39 -5.08 3.10
N ILE A 138 -7.70 -5.31 3.22
CA ILE A 138 -8.35 -6.02 4.32
C ILE A 138 -7.76 -7.41 4.56
N PHE A 139 -7.38 -8.11 3.49
CA PHE A 139 -6.84 -9.48 3.56
C PHE A 139 -5.31 -9.53 3.50
N GLY A 140 -4.65 -8.37 3.27
CA GLY A 140 -3.20 -8.31 3.11
C GLY A 140 -2.69 -9.05 1.88
N ILE A 141 -3.48 -9.07 0.78
CA ILE A 141 -3.12 -9.75 -0.47
C ILE A 141 -1.87 -9.11 -1.07
N LYS A 142 -1.77 -7.78 -1.05
CA LYS A 142 -0.56 -7.10 -1.50
C LYS A 142 0.43 -6.98 -0.35
N PRO A 143 1.69 -7.37 -0.56
CA PRO A 143 2.71 -7.30 0.49
C PRO A 143 3.16 -5.86 0.70
N LEU A 144 3.42 -5.52 1.97
CA LEU A 144 4.04 -4.26 2.36
C LEU A 144 4.83 -4.44 3.67
N PHE A 145 6.09 -4.02 3.63
CA PHE A 145 7.02 -4.08 4.75
C PHE A 145 7.60 -2.71 5.04
N TYR A 146 7.92 -2.44 6.29
CA TYR A 146 8.52 -1.18 6.71
C TYR A 146 9.53 -1.36 7.83
N THR A 147 10.36 -0.36 7.99
CA THR A 147 11.32 -0.24 9.08
C THR A 147 11.55 1.23 9.43
N ILE A 148 12.08 1.50 10.62
CA ILE A 148 12.50 2.84 11.04
C ILE A 148 14.01 2.85 11.22
N VAL A 149 14.69 3.75 10.53
CA VAL A 149 16.13 3.95 10.62
C VAL A 149 16.39 5.40 11.02
N LYS A 150 16.94 5.65 12.20
CA LYS A 150 17.23 7.03 12.70
C LYS A 150 16.04 7.99 12.60
N ASN A 151 14.86 7.52 13.01
CA ASN A 151 13.57 8.22 12.92
C ASN A 151 13.02 8.43 11.49
N GLU A 152 13.62 7.81 10.48
CA GLU A 152 13.14 7.82 9.11
C GLU A 152 12.36 6.54 8.80
N LEU A 153 11.22 6.69 8.16
CA LEU A 153 10.43 5.56 7.69
C LEU A 153 10.95 5.10 6.33
N VAL A 154 11.17 3.79 6.20
CA VAL A 154 11.49 3.12 4.93
C VAL A 154 10.48 2.02 4.70
N PHE A 155 9.89 1.95 3.51
CA PHE A 155 8.91 0.91 3.17
C PHE A 155 9.13 0.34 1.77
N ALA A 156 8.68 -0.89 1.58
CA ALA A 156 8.75 -1.56 0.28
C ALA A 156 7.76 -2.74 0.19
N SER A 157 7.39 -3.09 -1.03
CA SER A 157 6.63 -4.32 -1.31
C SER A 157 7.39 -5.60 -0.96
N GLU A 158 8.73 -5.57 -0.92
CA GLU A 158 9.56 -6.73 -0.56
C GLU A 158 10.75 -6.32 0.31
N ILE A 159 11.05 -7.14 1.31
CA ILE A 159 12.10 -6.89 2.31
C ILE A 159 13.47 -6.66 1.67
N LYS A 160 13.79 -7.36 0.59
CA LYS A 160 15.11 -7.22 -0.07
C LYS A 160 15.38 -5.82 -0.61
N ALA A 161 14.33 -5.04 -0.92
CA ALA A 161 14.50 -3.64 -1.30
C ALA A 161 14.85 -2.76 -0.10
N LEU A 162 14.33 -3.05 1.10
CA LEU A 162 14.68 -2.31 2.32
C LEU A 162 16.18 -2.38 2.63
N PHE A 163 16.83 -3.48 2.31
CA PHE A 163 18.25 -3.66 2.57
C PHE A 163 19.17 -2.77 1.73
N GLU A 164 18.65 -2.15 0.69
CA GLU A 164 19.42 -1.19 -0.11
C GLU A 164 19.43 0.22 0.52
N TYR A 165 18.55 0.45 1.53
CA TYR A 165 18.57 1.71 2.28
C TYR A 165 19.67 1.69 3.36
N PRO A 166 20.51 2.74 3.43
CA PRO A 166 21.62 2.81 4.38
C PRO A 166 21.16 2.71 5.84
N GLY A 167 21.74 1.79 6.57
CA GLY A 167 21.43 1.56 8.00
C GLY A 167 20.37 0.47 8.26
N VAL A 168 19.77 -0.12 7.22
CA VAL A 168 18.93 -1.32 7.39
C VAL A 168 19.82 -2.55 7.50
N GLU A 169 19.78 -3.24 8.64
CA GLU A 169 20.63 -4.39 8.93
C GLU A 169 19.93 -5.72 8.58
N LYS A 170 20.71 -6.67 8.02
CA LYS A 170 20.25 -8.05 7.79
C LYS A 170 20.46 -8.89 9.06
N LYS A 171 19.79 -8.55 10.15
CA LYS A 171 19.93 -9.27 11.42
C LYS A 171 18.78 -10.24 11.61
N PHE A 172 19.09 -11.54 11.71
CA PHE A 172 18.06 -12.58 11.88
C PHE A 172 17.28 -12.40 13.19
N ASN A 173 15.97 -12.62 13.14
CA ASN A 173 15.08 -12.60 14.27
C ASN A 173 14.74 -14.03 14.73
N GLU A 174 15.46 -14.52 15.74
CA GLU A 174 15.30 -15.88 16.28
C GLU A 174 13.91 -16.13 16.87
N GLN A 175 13.21 -15.08 17.36
CA GLN A 175 11.88 -15.22 17.94
C GLN A 175 10.86 -15.66 16.88
N CYS A 176 11.04 -15.25 15.63
CA CYS A 176 10.16 -15.68 14.53
C CYS A 176 10.36 -17.14 14.17
N LEU A 177 11.53 -17.73 14.44
CA LEU A 177 11.83 -19.11 14.07
C LEU A 177 10.96 -20.10 14.84
N SER A 178 10.82 -19.92 16.14
CA SER A 178 10.00 -20.81 16.98
C SER A 178 8.53 -20.79 16.56
N SER A 179 7.99 -19.61 16.29
CA SER A 179 6.62 -19.44 15.81
C SER A 179 6.43 -20.06 14.42
N TYR A 180 7.40 -19.88 13.53
CA TYR A 180 7.35 -20.49 12.20
C TYR A 180 7.40 -22.01 12.25
N LEU A 181 8.26 -22.60 13.09
CA LEU A 181 8.34 -24.06 13.26
C LEU A 181 7.05 -24.66 13.84
N ALA A 182 6.34 -23.90 14.70
CA ALA A 182 5.09 -24.35 15.29
C ALA A 182 3.90 -24.25 14.32
N PHE A 183 3.80 -23.14 13.57
CA PHE A 183 2.62 -22.80 12.77
C PHE A 183 2.84 -22.90 11.25
N GLN A 184 4.07 -23.10 10.79
CA GLN A 184 4.50 -23.05 9.38
C GLN A 184 4.28 -21.69 8.70
N TYR A 185 4.00 -20.64 9.48
CA TYR A 185 3.98 -19.24 9.06
C TYR A 185 4.40 -18.35 10.23
N ASN A 186 4.74 -17.11 9.94
CA ASN A 186 5.07 -16.12 10.97
C ASN A 186 3.82 -15.31 11.36
N PRO A 187 3.21 -15.53 12.54
CA PRO A 187 2.04 -14.80 13.01
C PRO A 187 2.36 -13.42 13.61
N LEU A 188 3.66 -13.08 13.73
CA LEU A 188 4.12 -11.84 14.32
C LEU A 188 4.12 -10.69 13.31
N THR A 189 4.06 -9.47 13.80
CA THR A 189 4.21 -8.25 12.99
C THR A 189 5.65 -8.08 12.49
N GLU A 190 6.62 -8.40 13.34
CA GLU A 190 8.03 -8.39 12.99
C GLU A 190 8.37 -9.61 12.13
N THR A 191 9.20 -9.40 11.14
CA THR A 191 9.59 -10.43 10.17
C THR A 191 10.76 -11.28 10.67
N PHE A 192 11.28 -12.20 9.85
CA PHE A 192 12.52 -12.93 10.12
C PHE A 192 13.76 -12.02 10.21
N TYR A 193 13.62 -10.73 9.98
CA TYR A 193 14.67 -9.74 10.16
C TYR A 193 14.26 -8.75 11.25
N ARG A 194 15.16 -8.58 12.25
CA ARG A 194 14.92 -7.68 13.39
C ARG A 194 14.73 -6.24 12.92
N GLY A 195 13.71 -5.57 13.48
CA GLY A 195 13.36 -4.19 13.15
C GLY A 195 12.67 -4.01 11.79
N ILE A 196 12.37 -5.11 11.07
CA ILE A 196 11.58 -5.06 9.84
C ILE A 196 10.20 -5.64 10.11
N PHE A 197 9.17 -4.83 9.88
CA PHE A 197 7.79 -5.15 10.18
C PHE A 197 6.96 -5.30 8.91
N GLN A 198 5.97 -6.16 8.97
CA GLN A 198 4.92 -6.21 7.97
C GLN A 198 3.79 -5.26 8.36
N LEU A 199 3.34 -4.42 7.43
CA LEU A 199 2.07 -3.74 7.65
C LEU A 199 0.96 -4.79 7.60
N LEU A 200 0.25 -4.95 8.71
CA LEU A 200 -0.75 -6.01 8.85
C LEU A 200 -1.95 -5.81 7.90
N PRO A 201 -2.70 -6.88 7.57
CA PRO A 201 -3.97 -6.77 6.86
C PRO A 201 -4.91 -5.78 7.56
N ALA A 202 -5.70 -5.03 6.77
CA ALA A 202 -6.64 -4.04 7.29
C ALA A 202 -6.01 -2.94 8.16
N HIS A 203 -4.74 -2.60 7.90
CA HIS A 203 -4.07 -1.51 8.60
C HIS A 203 -3.63 -0.42 7.64
N TYR A 204 -3.62 0.79 8.16
CA TYR A 204 -2.88 1.89 7.57
C TYR A 204 -1.88 2.49 8.56
N LEU A 205 -0.91 3.17 8.02
CA LEU A 205 0.18 3.85 8.71
C LEU A 205 0.14 5.33 8.31
N GLU A 206 0.19 6.21 9.29
CA GLU A 206 0.42 7.64 9.13
C GLU A 206 1.81 7.97 9.66
N PHE A 207 2.55 8.76 8.92
CA PHE A 207 3.87 9.20 9.32
C PHE A 207 4.07 10.69 8.98
N THR A 208 4.44 11.45 9.99
CA THR A 208 4.96 12.82 9.89
C THR A 208 6.28 12.87 10.67
N ASP A 209 6.20 13.17 11.97
CA ASP A 209 7.33 13.05 12.91
C ASP A 209 7.29 11.73 13.70
N ASN A 210 6.11 11.13 13.80
CA ASN A 210 5.88 9.88 14.52
C ASN A 210 5.05 8.92 13.67
N LEU A 211 5.31 7.63 13.87
CA LEU A 211 4.57 6.55 13.25
C LEU A 211 3.30 6.27 14.05
N LYS A 212 2.16 6.30 13.37
CA LYS A 212 0.86 5.89 13.93
C LYS A 212 0.27 4.77 13.07
N LEU A 213 -0.06 3.64 13.69
CA LEU A 213 -0.73 2.50 13.06
C LEU A 213 -2.20 2.48 13.47
N THR A 214 -3.08 2.26 12.50
CA THR A 214 -4.52 2.15 12.73
C THR A 214 -5.06 0.90 12.03
N HIS A 215 -5.81 0.09 12.78
CA HIS A 215 -6.60 -1.03 12.26
C HIS A 215 -7.95 -0.49 11.82
N TYR A 216 -8.23 -0.47 10.51
CA TYR A 216 -9.40 0.23 9.97
C TYR A 216 -10.62 -0.67 9.72
N PHE A 217 -10.47 -1.99 9.68
CA PHE A 217 -11.56 -2.92 9.40
C PHE A 217 -11.54 -4.13 10.32
N LYS A 218 -12.72 -4.47 10.87
CA LYS A 218 -12.93 -5.69 11.67
C LYS A 218 -14.10 -6.46 11.11
N PHE A 219 -13.94 -7.78 10.98
CA PHE A 219 -15.06 -8.65 10.66
C PHE A 219 -16.04 -8.71 11.83
N ASN A 220 -17.29 -8.36 11.55
CA ASN A 220 -18.39 -8.56 12.50
C ASN A 220 -19.18 -9.77 12.06
N TYR A 221 -19.25 -10.76 12.95
CA TYR A 221 -20.06 -11.95 12.73
C TYR A 221 -21.38 -11.78 13.47
N ASN A 222 -22.46 -11.59 12.70
CA ASN A 222 -23.81 -11.60 13.25
C ASN A 222 -24.37 -13.01 13.08
N LEU A 223 -24.42 -13.78 14.16
CA LEU A 223 -25.05 -15.08 14.16
C LEU A 223 -26.56 -14.89 14.19
N ASP A 224 -27.26 -15.49 13.24
CA ASP A 224 -28.72 -15.57 13.24
C ASP A 224 -29.12 -17.02 13.46
N ASP A 225 -29.42 -17.37 14.71
CA ASP A 225 -29.81 -18.72 15.12
C ASP A 225 -31.18 -19.14 14.56
N ASN A 226 -31.97 -18.21 13.99
CA ASN A 226 -33.27 -18.48 13.39
C ASN A 226 -33.19 -18.65 11.85
N LEU A 227 -32.02 -18.45 11.25
CA LEU A 227 -31.84 -18.59 9.80
C LEU A 227 -32.03 -20.04 9.37
N LYS A 228 -33.03 -20.31 8.51
CA LYS A 228 -33.24 -21.65 7.97
C LYS A 228 -32.16 -22.00 6.96
N GLU A 229 -31.82 -23.27 6.89
CA GLU A 229 -30.80 -23.80 5.96
C GLU A 229 -31.10 -23.41 4.49
N THR A 230 -32.38 -23.51 4.07
CA THR A 230 -32.82 -23.12 2.72
C THR A 230 -32.54 -21.65 2.41
N ASP A 231 -32.77 -20.77 3.39
CA ASP A 231 -32.56 -19.33 3.22
C ASP A 231 -31.06 -19.01 3.20
N ALA A 232 -30.28 -19.68 4.06
CA ALA A 232 -28.82 -19.59 4.05
C ALA A 232 -28.21 -20.02 2.71
N LEU A 233 -28.69 -21.12 2.12
CA LEU A 233 -28.24 -21.60 0.81
C LEU A 233 -28.58 -20.62 -0.31
N ASN A 234 -29.78 -20.06 -0.31
CA ASN A 234 -30.19 -19.04 -1.28
C ASN A 234 -29.35 -17.76 -1.16
N MET A 235 -29.07 -17.31 0.06
CA MET A 235 -28.19 -16.15 0.30
C MET A 235 -26.76 -16.44 -0.19
N LEU A 236 -26.23 -17.61 0.09
CA LEU A 236 -24.90 -18.00 -0.35
C LEU A 236 -24.83 -18.03 -1.89
N GLU A 237 -25.81 -18.65 -2.55
CA GLU A 237 -25.87 -18.71 -4.00
C GLU A 237 -25.94 -17.31 -4.64
N SER A 238 -26.76 -16.40 -4.07
CA SER A 238 -26.87 -15.02 -4.56
C SER A 238 -25.60 -14.21 -4.37
N THR A 239 -24.80 -14.53 -3.35
CA THR A 239 -23.52 -13.84 -3.05
C THR A 239 -22.38 -14.34 -3.93
N LEU A 240 -22.43 -15.59 -4.38
CA LEU A 240 -21.40 -16.21 -5.23
C LEU A 240 -21.59 -15.93 -6.74
N LYS A 241 -22.79 -15.52 -7.17
CA LYS A 241 -23.12 -15.09 -8.55
C LYS A 241 -22.82 -13.62 -8.77
#